data_dab08348d5e6fc0b5fdcea344f4117bf
#
_entry.id   dab08348d5e6fc0b5fdcea344f4117bf
#
_cell.length_a   1.000
_cell.length_b   1.000
_cell.length_c   1.000
_cell.angle_alpha   90.00
_cell.angle_beta   90.00
_cell.angle_gamma   90.00
#
_symmetry.space_group_name_H-M   'P 1'
#
loop_
_entity.id
_entity.type
_entity.pdbx_description
1 polymer ?
#
loop_
_entity_poly.entity_id
_entity_poly.type
_entity_poly.pdbx_seq_one_letter_code
_entity_poly.pdbx_strand_id
1 'polypeptide(L)'
;TNRIFEEAADYVKSFDVSDRDMIKYIIGTIGGMDSPLTPLMKGKRAFDAYIKGTTTEDIQKTRDEVLSTNVETIRSLAPIIDLLNTDKHFCVVGSSDMINNSKEMFDKIEPLAKN
;
A
#
# COMPACT_ATOMS: atom_id res chain seq x y z
N THR A 1 -5.75 -3.24 -15.25
CA THR A 1 -5.31 -3.30 -13.83
C THR A 1 -3.88 -3.85 -13.75
N ASN A 2 -3.56 -5.00 -14.36
CA ASN A 2 -2.21 -5.61 -14.31
C ASN A 2 -1.11 -4.68 -14.81
N ARG A 3 -1.34 -3.96 -15.91
CA ARG A 3 -0.41 -2.97 -16.45
C ARG A 3 0.02 -1.92 -15.42
N ILE A 4 -0.87 -1.51 -14.50
CA ILE A 4 -0.53 -0.55 -13.44
C ILE A 4 0.52 -1.14 -12.50
N PHE A 5 0.42 -2.42 -12.16
CA PHE A 5 1.43 -3.09 -11.32
C PHE A 5 2.75 -3.27 -12.06
N GLU A 6 2.72 -3.64 -13.35
CA GLU A 6 3.91 -3.79 -14.19
C GLU A 6 4.69 -2.48 -14.35
N GLU A 7 3.98 -1.34 -14.51
CA GLU A 7 4.58 -0.02 -14.67
C GLU A 7 4.89 0.69 -13.32
N ALA A 8 4.40 0.16 -12.18
CA ALA A 8 4.49 0.84 -10.89
C ALA A 8 5.93 1.07 -10.41
N ALA A 9 6.83 0.10 -10.62
CA ALA A 9 8.23 0.23 -10.22
C ALA A 9 8.94 1.33 -10.99
N ASP A 10 8.75 1.40 -12.31
CA ASP A 10 9.33 2.45 -13.17
C ASP A 10 8.74 3.83 -12.86
N TYR A 11 7.43 3.89 -12.58
CA TYR A 11 6.79 5.12 -12.16
C TYR A 11 7.38 5.65 -10.85
N VAL A 12 7.54 4.79 -9.84
CA VAL A 12 8.13 5.17 -8.55
C VAL A 12 9.60 5.53 -8.69
N LYS A 13 10.37 4.82 -9.52
CA LYS A 13 11.77 5.14 -9.80
C LYS A 13 11.95 6.51 -10.45
N SER A 14 11.01 6.90 -11.30
CA SER A 14 11.01 8.22 -11.97
C SER A 14 10.21 9.29 -11.22
N PHE A 15 9.70 8.98 -10.01
CA PHE A 15 8.91 9.91 -9.23
C PHE A 15 9.68 11.21 -9.00
N ASP A 16 9.07 12.33 -9.39
CA ASP A 16 9.64 13.66 -9.23
C ASP A 16 8.52 14.67 -8.97
N VAL A 17 8.69 15.47 -7.94
CA VAL A 17 7.74 16.52 -7.55
C VAL A 17 8.47 17.69 -6.93
N SER A 18 7.84 18.86 -6.95
CA SER A 18 8.36 20.03 -6.25
C SER A 18 8.36 19.81 -4.72
N ASP A 19 9.24 20.49 -4.00
CA ASP A 19 9.26 20.47 -2.52
C ASP A 19 7.89 20.84 -1.94
N ARG A 20 7.20 21.80 -2.57
CA ARG A 20 5.85 22.21 -2.17
C ARG A 20 4.84 21.08 -2.27
N ASP A 21 4.92 20.27 -3.31
CA ASP A 21 4.00 19.14 -3.51
C ASP A 21 4.37 17.99 -2.60
N MET A 22 5.66 17.75 -2.36
CA MET A 22 6.13 16.77 -1.37
C MET A 22 5.61 17.10 0.03
N ILE A 23 5.67 18.37 0.44
CA ILE A 23 5.10 18.84 1.72
C ILE A 23 3.59 18.55 1.79
N LYS A 24 2.83 18.74 0.71
CA LYS A 24 1.39 18.41 0.70
C LYS A 24 1.14 16.92 0.93
N TYR A 25 1.93 16.03 0.34
CA TYR A 25 1.81 14.59 0.56
C TYR A 25 2.12 14.22 2.01
N ILE A 26 3.19 14.79 2.58
CA ILE A 26 3.55 14.58 3.98
C ILE A 26 2.43 15.06 4.91
N ILE A 27 1.92 16.28 4.71
CA ILE A 27 0.82 16.83 5.52
C ILE A 27 -0.44 15.96 5.39
N GLY A 28 -0.78 15.50 4.18
CA GLY A 28 -1.92 14.61 3.97
C GLY A 28 -1.79 13.30 4.72
N THR A 29 -0.61 12.70 4.72
CA THR A 29 -0.32 11.44 5.42
C THR A 29 -0.40 11.64 6.95
N ILE A 30 0.24 12.68 7.48
CA ILE A 30 0.19 13.02 8.91
C ILE A 30 -1.24 13.35 9.35
N GLY A 31 -2.00 14.09 8.54
CA GLY A 31 -3.41 14.39 8.82
C GLY A 31 -4.26 13.13 8.93
N GLY A 32 -3.98 12.11 8.12
CA GLY A 32 -4.61 10.79 8.24
C GLY A 32 -4.23 10.07 9.55
N MET A 33 -2.97 10.14 9.97
CA MET A 33 -2.50 9.56 11.24
C MET A 33 -3.10 10.26 12.47
N ASP A 34 -3.35 11.56 12.38
CA ASP A 34 -3.86 12.41 13.45
C ASP A 34 -5.40 12.55 13.44
N SER A 35 -6.09 11.80 12.59
CA SER A 35 -7.55 11.86 12.52
C SER A 35 -8.19 11.60 13.89
N PRO A 36 -9.19 12.42 14.31
CA PRO A 36 -9.88 12.24 15.57
C PRO A 36 -10.52 10.85 15.68
N LEU A 37 -10.27 10.16 16.77
CA LEU A 37 -10.80 8.82 17.02
C LEU A 37 -11.96 8.88 18.03
N THR A 38 -13.04 8.15 17.74
CA THR A 38 -14.09 7.87 18.71
C THR A 38 -13.55 7.00 19.85
N PRO A 39 -14.21 6.94 21.03
CA PRO A 39 -13.79 6.07 22.12
C PRO A 39 -13.62 4.61 21.69
N LEU A 40 -14.53 4.08 20.87
CA LEU A 40 -14.46 2.72 20.34
C LEU A 40 -13.22 2.53 19.46
N MET A 41 -12.92 3.49 18.57
CA MET A 41 -11.74 3.42 17.70
C MET A 41 -10.44 3.51 18.49
N LYS A 42 -10.41 4.31 19.56
CA LYS A 42 -9.25 4.36 20.49
C LYS A 42 -9.02 3.00 21.16
N GLY A 43 -10.09 2.38 21.68
CA GLY A 43 -10.03 1.05 22.27
C GLY A 43 -9.53 -0.01 21.29
N LYS A 44 -10.08 -0.03 20.06
CA LYS A 44 -9.64 -0.93 18.99
C LYS A 44 -8.16 -0.72 18.65
N ARG A 45 -7.72 0.52 18.47
CA ARG A 45 -6.31 0.84 18.17
C ARG A 45 -5.37 0.38 19.28
N ALA A 46 -5.76 0.58 20.56
CA ALA A 46 -4.97 0.12 21.70
C ALA A 46 -4.89 -1.42 21.76
N PHE A 47 -6.00 -2.10 21.50
CA PHE A 47 -6.03 -3.55 21.42
C PHE A 47 -5.17 -4.09 20.27
N ASP A 48 -5.29 -3.53 19.08
CA ASP A 48 -4.47 -3.92 17.91
C ASP A 48 -2.97 -3.70 18.18
N ALA A 49 -2.61 -2.58 18.83
CA ALA A 49 -1.23 -2.31 19.23
C ALA A 49 -0.71 -3.33 20.24
N TYR A 50 -1.53 -3.68 21.23
CA TYR A 50 -1.17 -4.70 22.24
C TYR A 50 -0.92 -6.07 21.58
N ILE A 51 -1.83 -6.53 20.70
CA ILE A 51 -1.68 -7.82 20.00
C ILE A 51 -0.44 -7.85 19.10
N LYS A 52 -0.12 -6.74 18.44
CA LYS A 52 1.04 -6.64 17.55
C LYS A 52 2.35 -6.34 18.26
N GLY A 53 2.32 -6.03 19.56
CA GLY A 53 3.48 -5.56 20.30
C GLY A 53 3.99 -4.18 19.86
N THR A 54 3.13 -3.37 19.23
CA THR A 54 3.49 -2.02 18.76
C THR A 54 3.57 -1.06 19.95
N THR A 55 4.72 -0.44 20.14
CA THR A 55 4.97 0.50 21.23
C THR A 55 4.66 1.95 20.83
N THR A 56 4.65 2.86 21.80
CA THR A 56 4.54 4.30 21.54
C THR A 56 5.75 4.81 20.76
N GLU A 57 6.91 4.27 21.03
CA GLU A 57 8.16 4.57 20.34
C GLU A 57 8.09 4.17 18.86
N ASP A 58 7.51 3.01 18.55
CA ASP A 58 7.31 2.57 17.16
C ASP A 58 6.37 3.52 16.39
N ILE A 59 5.30 3.97 17.06
CA ILE A 59 4.37 4.94 16.49
C ILE A 59 5.06 6.27 16.22
N GLN A 60 5.87 6.76 17.20
CA GLN A 60 6.62 8.00 17.02
C GLN A 60 7.67 7.87 15.92
N LYS A 61 8.40 6.76 15.88
CA LYS A 61 9.37 6.47 14.82
C LYS A 61 8.73 6.52 13.44
N THR A 62 7.58 5.85 13.26
CA THR A 62 6.85 5.90 11.98
C THR A 62 6.46 7.32 11.59
N ARG A 63 6.06 8.14 12.57
CA ARG A 63 5.73 9.54 12.36
C ARG A 63 6.95 10.35 11.91
N ASP A 64 8.08 10.16 12.56
CA ASP A 64 9.33 10.84 12.22
C ASP A 64 9.84 10.43 10.83
N GLU A 65 9.71 9.17 10.46
CA GLU A 65 10.00 8.65 9.12
C GLU A 65 9.13 9.33 8.06
N VAL A 66 7.82 9.47 8.29
CA VAL A 66 6.92 10.19 7.37
C VAL A 66 7.33 11.66 7.24
N LEU A 67 7.63 12.34 8.35
CA LEU A 67 8.04 13.74 8.35
C LEU A 67 9.37 13.99 7.63
N SER A 68 10.28 13.01 7.67
CA SER A 68 11.59 13.09 7.02
C SER A 68 11.61 12.57 5.58
N THR A 69 10.46 12.09 5.07
CA THR A 69 10.35 11.54 3.72
C THR A 69 10.62 12.61 2.66
N ASN A 70 11.37 12.24 1.64
CA ASN A 70 11.67 13.08 0.47
C ASN A 70 11.52 12.28 -0.84
N VAL A 71 11.77 12.91 -1.97
CA VAL A 71 11.66 12.28 -3.29
C VAL A 71 12.57 11.05 -3.40
N GLU A 72 13.79 11.12 -2.90
CA GLU A 72 14.76 10.01 -2.91
C GLU A 72 14.27 8.82 -2.09
N THR A 73 13.65 9.09 -0.93
CA THR A 73 13.02 8.05 -0.09
C THR A 73 11.94 7.30 -0.87
N ILE A 74 11.08 8.02 -1.59
CA ILE A 74 10.04 7.40 -2.43
C ILE A 74 10.68 6.57 -3.54
N ARG A 75 11.66 7.11 -4.27
CA ARG A 75 12.37 6.38 -5.34
C ARG A 75 13.05 5.11 -4.84
N SER A 76 13.56 5.10 -3.62
CA SER A 76 14.21 3.93 -3.02
C SER A 76 13.28 2.74 -2.81
N LEU A 77 11.96 2.93 -2.89
CA LEU A 77 10.96 1.86 -2.80
C LEU A 77 10.81 1.07 -4.12
N ALA A 78 11.28 1.61 -5.25
CA ALA A 78 11.10 0.97 -6.56
C ALA A 78 11.59 -0.49 -6.62
N PRO A 79 12.76 -0.88 -6.06
CA PRO A 79 13.20 -2.28 -6.06
C PRO A 79 12.26 -3.22 -5.30
N ILE A 80 11.62 -2.74 -4.21
CA ILE A 80 10.66 -3.54 -3.44
C ILE A 80 9.39 -3.77 -4.26
N ILE A 81 8.93 -2.73 -4.97
CA ILE A 81 7.76 -2.84 -5.85
C ILE A 81 8.04 -3.77 -7.03
N ASP A 82 9.27 -3.75 -7.56
CA ASP A 82 9.68 -4.61 -8.67
C ASP A 82 9.69 -6.11 -8.29
N LEU A 83 9.94 -6.44 -7.02
CA LEU A 83 9.81 -7.80 -6.52
C LEU A 83 8.40 -8.38 -6.71
N LEU A 84 7.34 -7.56 -6.61
CA LEU A 84 5.97 -7.99 -6.86
C LEU A 84 5.76 -8.44 -8.31
N ASN A 85 6.46 -7.81 -9.25
CA ASN A 85 6.42 -8.16 -10.67
C ASN A 85 7.23 -9.42 -10.98
N THR A 86 8.31 -9.64 -10.24
CA THR A 86 9.20 -10.80 -10.41
C THR A 86 8.51 -12.09 -9.99
N ASP A 87 7.88 -12.10 -8.83
CA ASP A 87 7.25 -13.31 -8.28
C ASP A 87 5.87 -13.61 -8.90
N LYS A 88 5.23 -12.63 -9.52
CA LYS A 88 3.93 -12.73 -10.23
C LYS A 88 2.83 -13.49 -9.47
N HIS A 89 2.85 -13.48 -8.15
CA HIS A 89 1.80 -14.07 -7.34
C HIS A 89 0.65 -13.08 -7.19
N PHE A 90 -0.40 -13.25 -7.99
CA PHE A 90 -1.58 -12.42 -7.86
C PHE A 90 -2.86 -13.26 -7.85
N CYS A 91 -3.86 -12.76 -7.14
CA CYS A 91 -5.19 -13.34 -7.08
C CYS A 91 -6.20 -12.29 -7.52
N VAL A 92 -7.09 -12.67 -8.43
CA VAL A 92 -8.13 -11.79 -8.96
C VAL A 92 -9.51 -12.35 -8.64
N VAL A 93 -10.37 -11.51 -8.09
CA VAL A 93 -11.79 -11.81 -7.90
C VAL A 93 -12.59 -10.90 -8.82
N GLY A 94 -13.43 -11.49 -9.67
CA GLY A 94 -14.22 -10.75 -10.63
C GLY A 94 -15.38 -11.56 -11.22
N SER A 95 -16.08 -10.99 -12.20
CA SER A 95 -17.14 -11.71 -12.89
C SER A 95 -16.59 -12.89 -13.70
N SER A 96 -17.33 -13.98 -13.76
CA SER A 96 -16.95 -15.19 -14.51
C SER A 96 -16.63 -14.89 -15.98
N ASP A 97 -17.41 -14.02 -16.61
CA ASP A 97 -17.20 -13.66 -18.03
C ASP A 97 -15.88 -12.92 -18.25
N MET A 98 -15.56 -11.95 -17.37
CA MET A 98 -14.31 -11.18 -17.47
C MET A 98 -13.08 -12.06 -17.22
N ILE A 99 -13.16 -12.98 -16.26
CA ILE A 99 -12.07 -13.91 -15.95
C ILE A 99 -11.90 -14.91 -17.11
N ASN A 100 -12.99 -15.49 -17.61
CA ASN A 100 -12.93 -16.45 -18.72
C ASN A 100 -12.43 -15.82 -20.02
N ASN A 101 -12.72 -14.54 -20.27
CA ASN A 101 -12.21 -13.82 -21.44
C ASN A 101 -10.69 -13.54 -21.38
N SER A 102 -10.07 -13.73 -20.21
CA SER A 102 -8.64 -13.53 -19.98
C SER A 102 -8.00 -14.74 -19.28
N LYS A 103 -8.57 -15.93 -19.53
CA LYS A 103 -8.16 -17.16 -18.81
C LYS A 103 -6.69 -17.53 -19.00
N GLU A 104 -6.09 -17.15 -20.10
CA GLU A 104 -4.66 -17.38 -20.40
C GLU A 104 -3.71 -16.64 -19.47
N MET A 105 -4.24 -15.69 -18.66
CA MET A 105 -3.46 -14.94 -17.68
C MET A 105 -3.39 -15.63 -16.31
N PHE A 106 -4.14 -16.73 -16.12
CA PHE A 106 -4.30 -17.37 -14.81
C PHE A 106 -3.92 -18.86 -14.90
N ASP A 107 -3.10 -19.30 -13.96
CA ASP A 107 -2.77 -20.73 -13.81
C ASP A 107 -3.96 -21.55 -13.29
N LYS A 108 -4.81 -20.91 -12.49
CA LYS A 108 -5.97 -21.56 -11.87
C LYS A 108 -7.16 -20.62 -11.75
N ILE A 109 -8.33 -21.11 -12.10
CA ILE A 109 -9.62 -20.41 -11.95
C ILE A 109 -10.55 -21.27 -11.13
N GLU A 110 -11.13 -20.71 -10.07
CA GLU A 110 -12.08 -21.40 -9.19
C GLU A 110 -13.32 -20.54 -8.96
N PRO A 111 -14.53 -21.16 -8.94
CA PRO A 111 -15.74 -20.44 -8.56
C PRO A 111 -15.72 -20.11 -7.06
N LEU A 112 -16.10 -18.87 -6.69
CA LEU A 112 -16.21 -18.44 -5.29
C LEU A 112 -17.30 -19.18 -4.51
N ALA A 113 -18.41 -19.54 -5.19
CA ALA A 113 -19.48 -20.32 -4.62
C ALA A 113 -19.49 -21.73 -5.25
N LYS A 114 -19.40 -22.77 -4.44
CA LYS A 114 -19.74 -24.12 -4.85
C LYS A 114 -21.27 -24.22 -4.76
N ASN A 115 -21.95 -24.39 -5.91
CA ASN A 115 -23.36 -24.77 -5.91
C ASN A 115 -23.54 -26.14 -5.30
#